data_f5323fa3690480b6b1744ee2604e8843
#
_entry.id   f5323fa3690480b6b1744ee2604e8843
#
_cell.length_a   1.000
_cell.length_b   1.000
_cell.length_c   1.000
_cell.angle_alpha   90.00
_cell.angle_beta   90.00
_cell.angle_gamma   90.00
#
_symmetry.space_group_name_H-M   'P 1'
#
loop_
_entity.id
_entity.type
_entity.pdbx_description
1 polymer ?
#
loop_
_entity_poly.entity_id
_entity_poly.type
_entity_poly.pdbx_seq_one_letter_code
_entity_poly.pdbx_strand_id
1 'polypeptide(L)'
;MPILKWNDELAKLAEYNVRTCKFEHDKCRATKICPYAGQNLGQMQSYPQFLDTNYVIKNITREWFYEYKDATQAHTDKYTTGYNNGKQIGHFTAFIHEKSDKVGCAISKFTNEHNFKEVLIACNYCYTNLLNEPIYTKGKPCSKCKNKKCGSVYKNLCPADEEIEPIPDILKKWRKGST
;
A
#
# COMPACT_ATOMS: atom_id res chain seq x y z
N MET A 1 -1.41 14.51 -2.07
CA MET A 1 -1.39 13.04 -2.27
C MET A 1 -1.67 12.76 -3.72
N PRO A 2 -0.83 11.96 -4.43
CA PRO A 2 -1.05 11.59 -5.83
C PRO A 2 -2.21 10.60 -5.98
N ILE A 3 -2.68 10.43 -7.21
CA ILE A 3 -3.53 9.30 -7.59
C ILE A 3 -2.63 8.07 -7.77
N LEU A 4 -3.04 6.93 -7.23
CA LEU A 4 -2.35 5.66 -7.48
C LEU A 4 -2.58 5.21 -8.93
N LYS A 5 -1.50 4.94 -9.65
CA LYS A 5 -1.50 4.37 -11.01
C LYS A 5 -1.16 2.90 -10.94
N TRP A 6 -1.80 2.10 -11.79
CA TRP A 6 -1.46 0.69 -11.91
C TRP A 6 -0.03 0.53 -12.46
N ASN A 7 0.70 -0.43 -11.89
CA ASN A 7 2.05 -0.77 -12.30
C ASN A 7 2.19 -2.30 -12.43
N ASP A 8 2.47 -2.76 -13.64
CA ASP A 8 2.52 -4.19 -13.95
C ASP A 8 3.70 -4.92 -13.27
N GLU A 9 4.83 -4.23 -13.06
CA GLU A 9 5.97 -4.83 -12.36
C GLU A 9 5.65 -5.08 -10.88
N LEU A 10 5.01 -4.11 -10.19
CA LEU A 10 4.52 -4.31 -8.82
C LEU A 10 3.45 -5.40 -8.75
N ALA A 11 2.54 -5.47 -9.74
CA ALA A 11 1.53 -6.51 -9.83
C ALA A 11 2.17 -7.90 -10.02
N LYS A 12 3.21 -7.99 -10.85
CA LYS A 12 3.94 -9.24 -11.07
C LYS A 12 4.65 -9.74 -9.82
N LEU A 13 5.25 -8.84 -9.05
CA LEU A 13 5.85 -9.19 -7.75
C LEU A 13 4.78 -9.62 -6.73
N ALA A 14 3.62 -8.94 -6.71
CA ALA A 14 2.49 -9.38 -5.89
C ALA A 14 1.99 -10.78 -6.31
N GLU A 15 1.97 -11.09 -7.62
CA GLU A 15 1.62 -12.42 -8.12
C GLU A 15 2.57 -13.49 -7.59
N TYR A 16 3.87 -13.25 -7.58
CA TYR A 16 4.84 -14.19 -7.01
C TYR A 16 4.58 -14.45 -5.52
N ASN A 17 4.22 -13.41 -4.75
CA ASN A 17 3.87 -13.58 -3.36
C ASN A 17 2.62 -14.47 -3.19
N VAL A 18 1.49 -14.13 -3.80
CA VAL A 18 0.23 -14.86 -3.59
C VAL A 18 0.26 -16.28 -4.15
N ARG A 19 1.15 -16.59 -5.10
CA ARG A 19 1.36 -17.97 -5.63
C ARG A 19 2.02 -18.89 -4.62
N THR A 20 2.62 -18.37 -3.56
CA THR A 20 3.14 -19.20 -2.46
C THR A 20 2.03 -19.83 -1.62
N CYS A 21 0.78 -19.35 -1.74
CA CYS A 21 -0.36 -19.75 -0.91
C CYS A 21 -0.12 -19.54 0.59
N LYS A 22 0.78 -18.62 0.97
CA LYS A 22 1.10 -18.28 2.36
C LYS A 22 0.69 -16.85 2.66
N PHE A 23 0.03 -16.63 3.79
CA PHE A 23 -0.32 -15.30 4.29
C PHE A 23 0.88 -14.68 5.03
N GLU A 24 1.91 -14.32 4.27
CA GLU A 24 3.13 -13.70 4.80
C GLU A 24 3.72 -12.71 3.80
N HIS A 25 4.33 -11.64 4.32
CA HIS A 25 5.04 -10.69 3.47
C HIS A 25 6.26 -11.34 2.82
N ASP A 26 6.44 -11.08 1.53
CA ASP A 26 7.68 -11.43 0.83
C ASP A 26 8.87 -10.58 1.30
N LYS A 27 10.07 -11.04 0.99
CA LYS A 27 11.32 -10.33 1.32
C LYS A 27 11.81 -9.46 0.16
N CYS A 28 11.30 -9.65 -1.04
CA CYS A 28 11.80 -9.05 -2.28
C CYS A 28 10.64 -8.53 -3.13
N ARG A 29 10.29 -7.25 -2.97
CA ARG A 29 9.27 -6.57 -3.77
C ARG A 29 9.75 -5.24 -4.39
N ALA A 30 11.04 -4.95 -4.23
CA ALA A 30 11.63 -3.76 -4.80
C ALA A 30 11.77 -3.87 -6.32
N THR A 31 11.55 -2.77 -7.03
CA THR A 31 11.80 -2.62 -8.45
C THR A 31 12.81 -1.50 -8.70
N LYS A 32 13.29 -1.36 -9.93
CA LYS A 32 14.19 -0.26 -10.28
C LYS A 32 13.56 1.10 -10.02
N ILE A 33 12.25 1.25 -10.30
CA ILE A 33 11.51 2.50 -10.13
C ILE A 33 10.86 2.63 -8.76
N CYS A 34 10.63 1.52 -8.05
CA CYS A 34 10.05 1.47 -6.71
C CYS A 34 10.99 0.71 -5.74
N PRO A 35 12.16 1.30 -5.40
CA PRO A 35 13.19 0.59 -4.63
C PRO A 35 12.80 0.35 -3.17
N TYR A 36 11.73 1.00 -2.68
CA TYR A 36 11.22 0.89 -1.32
C TYR A 36 9.74 0.52 -1.31
N ALA A 37 9.38 -0.50 -2.09
CA ALA A 37 8.00 -0.92 -2.21
C ALA A 37 7.42 -1.44 -0.90
N GLY A 38 6.23 -0.93 -0.53
CA GLY A 38 5.40 -1.42 0.56
C GLY A 38 4.46 -2.52 0.10
N GLN A 39 3.79 -3.19 1.04
CA GLN A 39 2.83 -4.24 0.73
C GLN A 39 1.70 -4.30 1.74
N ASN A 40 0.47 -4.44 1.26
CA ASN A 40 -0.65 -4.89 2.06
C ASN A 40 -1.02 -6.33 1.67
N LEU A 41 -1.36 -7.14 2.67
CA LEU A 41 -1.88 -8.49 2.48
C LEU A 41 -3.27 -8.61 3.05
N GLY A 42 -4.13 -9.38 2.38
CA GLY A 42 -5.45 -9.70 2.88
C GLY A 42 -5.84 -11.12 2.51
N GLN A 43 -6.61 -11.77 3.37
CA GLN A 43 -7.08 -13.13 3.17
C GLN A 43 -8.54 -13.25 3.58
N MET A 44 -9.30 -14.00 2.82
CA MET A 44 -10.65 -14.42 3.19
C MET A 44 -10.82 -15.91 2.95
N GLN A 45 -11.53 -16.54 3.86
CA GLN A 45 -11.78 -17.97 3.85
C GLN A 45 -13.28 -18.24 3.71
N SER A 46 -13.64 -19.33 3.03
CA SER A 46 -15.03 -19.75 2.86
C SER A 46 -15.17 -21.27 2.69
N TYR A 47 -16.38 -21.76 2.83
CA TYR A 47 -16.74 -23.15 2.62
C TYR A 47 -18.22 -23.25 2.20
N PRO A 48 -18.60 -24.15 1.30
CA PRO A 48 -17.77 -25.08 0.54
C PRO A 48 -17.18 -24.50 -0.75
N GLN A 49 -17.56 -23.28 -1.14
CA GLN A 49 -17.19 -22.67 -2.42
C GLN A 49 -16.36 -21.40 -2.23
N PHE A 50 -15.60 -21.04 -3.27
CA PHE A 50 -14.87 -19.77 -3.28
C PHE A 50 -15.80 -18.57 -3.27
N LEU A 51 -15.44 -17.56 -2.50
CA LEU A 51 -16.08 -16.25 -2.57
C LEU A 51 -15.87 -15.61 -3.95
N ASP A 52 -16.83 -14.76 -4.33
CA ASP A 52 -16.68 -13.92 -5.52
C ASP A 52 -15.46 -13.00 -5.39
N THR A 53 -14.69 -12.88 -6.46
CA THR A 53 -13.44 -12.12 -6.45
C THR A 53 -13.68 -10.63 -6.18
N ASN A 54 -14.71 -10.02 -6.78
CA ASN A 54 -15.02 -8.61 -6.57
C ASN A 54 -15.49 -8.36 -5.14
N TYR A 55 -16.26 -9.29 -4.56
CA TYR A 55 -16.65 -9.25 -3.16
C TYR A 55 -15.43 -9.23 -2.24
N VAL A 56 -14.46 -10.13 -2.49
CA VAL A 56 -13.24 -10.22 -1.68
C VAL A 56 -12.40 -8.94 -1.79
N ILE A 57 -12.14 -8.47 -3.01
CA ILE A 57 -11.39 -7.22 -3.25
C ILE A 57 -12.03 -6.06 -2.47
N LYS A 58 -13.34 -5.87 -2.66
CA LYS A 58 -14.08 -4.77 -2.04
C LYS A 58 -14.05 -4.82 -0.52
N ASN A 59 -14.19 -6.01 0.08
CA ASN A 59 -14.18 -6.13 1.53
C ASN A 59 -12.78 -5.95 2.11
N ILE A 60 -11.76 -6.61 1.57
CA ILE A 60 -10.38 -6.49 2.08
C ILE A 60 -9.88 -5.05 1.96
N THR A 61 -10.07 -4.39 0.82
CA THR A 61 -9.63 -2.99 0.65
C THR A 61 -10.39 -2.03 1.56
N ARG A 62 -11.67 -2.31 1.81
CA ARG A 62 -12.47 -1.55 2.77
C ARG A 62 -11.96 -1.72 4.20
N GLU A 63 -11.63 -2.94 4.62
CA GLU A 63 -11.09 -3.19 5.96
C GLU A 63 -9.71 -2.51 6.14
N TRP A 64 -8.83 -2.57 5.15
CA TRP A 64 -7.58 -1.81 5.18
C TRP A 64 -7.81 -0.30 5.34
N PHE A 65 -8.80 0.24 4.64
CA PHE A 65 -9.13 1.65 4.78
C PHE A 65 -9.76 1.97 6.15
N TYR A 66 -10.60 1.08 6.69
CA TYR A 66 -11.29 1.29 7.97
C TYR A 66 -10.37 1.34 9.19
N GLU A 67 -9.14 0.90 9.08
CA GLU A 67 -8.10 1.11 10.11
C GLU A 67 -7.91 2.61 10.44
N TYR A 68 -8.39 3.53 9.57
CA TYR A 68 -8.39 4.98 9.88
C TYR A 68 -9.10 5.31 11.20
N LYS A 69 -10.06 4.51 11.61
CA LYS A 69 -10.81 4.70 12.86
C LYS A 69 -9.93 4.56 14.09
N ASP A 70 -8.87 3.79 13.98
CA ASP A 70 -7.92 3.50 15.03
C ASP A 70 -6.60 4.28 14.85
N ALA A 71 -6.37 4.88 13.68
CA ALA A 71 -5.24 5.76 13.43
C ALA A 71 -5.49 7.18 13.98
N THR A 72 -4.44 7.86 14.38
CA THR A 72 -4.48 9.26 14.84
C THR A 72 -3.60 10.15 13.97
N GLN A 73 -3.75 11.47 14.08
CA GLN A 73 -2.88 12.42 13.40
C GLN A 73 -1.40 12.18 13.76
N ALA A 74 -1.09 11.83 15.01
CA ALA A 74 0.28 11.55 15.43
C ALA A 74 0.92 10.39 14.63
N HIS A 75 0.13 9.35 14.28
CA HIS A 75 0.62 8.23 13.48
C HIS A 75 0.90 8.62 12.02
N THR A 76 0.16 9.59 11.47
CA THR A 76 0.40 10.10 10.12
C THR A 76 1.52 11.15 10.06
N ASP A 77 1.70 11.93 11.13
CA ASP A 77 2.77 12.92 11.25
C ASP A 77 4.14 12.25 11.46
N LYS A 78 4.15 11.10 12.16
CA LYS A 78 5.35 10.32 12.43
C LYS A 78 4.98 8.84 12.60
N TYR A 79 5.32 8.03 11.61
CA TYR A 79 5.06 6.59 11.68
C TYR A 79 5.99 5.91 12.68
N THR A 80 5.43 5.27 13.69
CA THR A 80 6.20 4.57 14.74
C THR A 80 5.91 3.08 14.77
N THR A 81 4.72 2.67 14.35
CA THR A 81 4.27 1.29 14.39
C THR A 81 3.05 1.08 13.48
N GLY A 82 2.82 -0.15 13.05
CA GLY A 82 1.60 -0.55 12.35
C GLY A 82 0.40 -0.80 13.26
N TYR A 83 0.49 -0.47 14.56
CA TYR A 83 -0.56 -0.73 15.55
C TYR A 83 -0.81 0.47 16.44
N ASN A 84 -2.06 0.61 16.91
CA ASN A 84 -2.46 1.53 17.97
C ASN A 84 -3.35 0.79 18.99
N ASN A 85 -2.89 0.69 20.25
CA ASN A 85 -3.61 -0.03 21.32
C ASN A 85 -4.03 -1.46 20.90
N GLY A 86 -3.13 -2.19 20.24
CA GLY A 86 -3.36 -3.55 19.74
C GLY A 86 -4.17 -3.66 18.44
N LYS A 87 -4.69 -2.55 17.92
CA LYS A 87 -5.42 -2.51 16.65
C LYS A 87 -4.50 -2.14 15.50
N GLN A 88 -4.65 -2.83 14.39
CA GLN A 88 -3.85 -2.62 13.20
C GLN A 88 -4.18 -1.28 12.52
N ILE A 89 -3.15 -0.56 12.10
CA ILE A 89 -3.24 0.70 11.34
C ILE A 89 -2.28 0.72 10.15
N GLY A 90 -1.49 -0.34 9.98
CA GLY A 90 -0.43 -0.43 9.00
C GLY A 90 -0.91 -0.47 7.56
N HIS A 91 -2.04 -1.12 7.29
CA HIS A 91 -2.62 -1.17 5.96
C HIS A 91 -3.16 0.21 5.53
N PHE A 92 -3.86 0.90 6.42
CA PHE A 92 -4.34 2.24 6.16
C PHE A 92 -3.19 3.21 5.88
N THR A 93 -2.15 3.21 6.71
CA THR A 93 -1.01 4.12 6.55
C THR A 93 -0.24 3.87 5.26
N ALA A 94 -0.08 2.61 4.84
CA ALA A 94 0.49 2.28 3.53
C ALA A 94 -0.42 2.72 2.37
N PHE A 95 -1.73 2.56 2.53
CA PHE A 95 -2.72 2.90 1.52
C PHE A 95 -2.79 4.41 1.22
N ILE A 96 -2.62 5.26 2.26
CA ILE A 96 -2.70 6.73 2.13
C ILE A 96 -1.35 7.41 2.02
N HIS A 97 -0.25 6.67 1.86
CA HIS A 97 1.09 7.25 1.86
C HIS A 97 1.27 8.28 0.73
N GLU A 98 1.56 9.54 1.08
CA GLU A 98 1.60 10.65 0.10
C GLU A 98 2.73 10.54 -0.93
N LYS A 99 3.76 9.73 -0.66
CA LYS A 99 4.88 9.47 -1.57
C LYS A 99 4.67 8.23 -2.44
N SER A 100 3.52 7.55 -2.34
CA SER A 100 3.19 6.41 -3.20
C SER A 100 2.26 6.87 -4.33
N ASP A 101 2.70 6.70 -5.57
CA ASP A 101 1.94 7.06 -6.78
C ASP A 101 1.61 5.84 -7.65
N LYS A 102 2.06 4.65 -7.24
CA LYS A 102 1.85 3.41 -7.99
C LYS A 102 1.42 2.27 -7.09
N VAL A 103 0.59 1.40 -7.64
CA VAL A 103 0.12 0.17 -7.00
C VAL A 103 0.04 -0.95 -8.03
N GLY A 104 0.34 -2.17 -7.60
CA GLY A 104 0.11 -3.38 -8.38
C GLY A 104 -0.32 -4.49 -7.44
N CYS A 105 -1.42 -5.17 -7.76
CA CYS A 105 -2.00 -6.21 -6.92
C CYS A 105 -2.13 -7.53 -7.68
N ALA A 106 -2.20 -8.62 -6.91
CA ALA A 106 -2.53 -9.94 -7.43
C ALA A 106 -3.38 -10.72 -6.43
N ILE A 107 -4.10 -11.72 -6.93
CA ILE A 107 -4.98 -12.59 -6.15
C ILE A 107 -4.67 -14.04 -6.52
N SER A 108 -4.65 -14.92 -5.52
CA SER A 108 -4.70 -16.36 -5.70
C SER A 108 -5.91 -16.95 -4.99
N LYS A 109 -6.41 -18.08 -5.54
CA LYS A 109 -7.46 -18.91 -4.94
C LYS A 109 -6.92 -20.33 -4.81
N PHE A 110 -7.00 -20.88 -3.62
CA PHE A 110 -6.55 -22.26 -3.36
C PHE A 110 -7.39 -22.92 -2.28
N THR A 111 -7.30 -24.23 -2.19
CA THR A 111 -7.95 -25.01 -1.14
C THR A 111 -6.88 -25.41 -0.15
N ASN A 112 -7.08 -25.06 1.13
CA ASN A 112 -6.13 -25.43 2.18
C ASN A 112 -6.29 -26.90 2.62
N GLU A 113 -5.43 -27.38 3.51
CA GLU A 113 -5.42 -28.74 4.02
C GLU A 113 -6.70 -29.16 4.76
N HIS A 114 -7.46 -28.18 5.28
CA HIS A 114 -8.75 -28.39 5.94
C HIS A 114 -9.95 -28.24 4.97
N ASN A 115 -9.71 -28.25 3.66
CA ASN A 115 -10.72 -28.13 2.59
C ASN A 115 -11.45 -26.77 2.55
N PHE A 116 -10.97 -25.74 3.26
CA PHE A 116 -11.50 -24.38 3.10
C PHE A 116 -10.98 -23.74 1.81
N LYS A 117 -11.81 -22.90 1.23
CA LYS A 117 -11.51 -22.11 0.03
C LYS A 117 -10.93 -20.77 0.44
N GLU A 118 -9.66 -20.58 0.16
CA GLU A 118 -8.88 -19.42 0.51
C GLU A 118 -8.77 -18.46 -0.68
N VAL A 119 -8.92 -17.16 -0.42
CA VAL A 119 -8.61 -16.11 -1.38
C VAL A 119 -7.59 -15.18 -0.72
N LEU A 120 -6.40 -15.14 -1.28
CA LEU A 120 -5.28 -14.31 -0.82
C LEU A 120 -5.06 -13.18 -1.81
N ILE A 121 -4.98 -11.94 -1.31
CA ILE A 121 -4.62 -10.73 -2.08
C ILE A 121 -3.34 -10.12 -1.54
N ALA A 122 -2.46 -9.71 -2.44
CA ALA A 122 -1.32 -8.86 -2.15
C ALA A 122 -1.39 -7.61 -3.01
N CYS A 123 -1.17 -6.43 -2.41
CA CYS A 123 -1.01 -5.16 -3.12
C CYS A 123 0.34 -4.54 -2.76
N ASN A 124 1.20 -4.36 -3.75
CA ASN A 124 2.49 -3.68 -3.60
C ASN A 124 2.34 -2.20 -3.98
N TYR A 125 2.91 -1.32 -3.17
CA TYR A 125 2.92 0.14 -3.36
C TYR A 125 4.33 0.62 -3.65
N CYS A 126 4.48 1.68 -4.43
CA CYS A 126 5.81 2.20 -4.81
C CYS A 126 6.61 2.77 -3.62
N TYR A 127 5.96 3.00 -2.49
CA TYR A 127 6.58 3.48 -1.26
C TYR A 127 6.05 2.74 -0.04
N THR A 128 6.85 2.64 1.01
CA THR A 128 6.52 1.93 2.25
C THR A 128 6.44 2.87 3.46
N ASN A 129 5.79 2.41 4.52
CA ASN A 129 5.87 3.04 5.83
C ASN A 129 7.30 2.93 6.37
N LEU A 130 7.93 4.05 6.65
CA LEU A 130 9.26 4.11 7.25
C LEU A 130 9.17 4.65 8.67
N LEU A 131 9.85 3.99 9.62
CA LEU A 131 9.88 4.42 11.01
C LEU A 131 10.42 5.85 11.13
N ASN A 132 9.72 6.67 11.91
CA ASN A 132 10.01 8.07 12.18
C ASN A 132 9.82 9.03 11.00
N GLU A 133 9.31 8.55 9.85
CA GLU A 133 8.96 9.37 8.70
C GLU A 133 7.46 9.70 8.69
N PRO A 134 7.05 10.84 8.11
CA PRO A 134 5.64 11.16 7.94
C PRO A 134 5.00 10.29 6.85
N ILE A 135 3.77 9.89 7.08
CA ILE A 135 2.91 9.20 6.09
C ILE A 135 2.21 10.22 5.21
N TYR A 136 1.73 11.31 5.84
CA TYR A 136 0.85 12.25 5.19
C TYR A 136 1.02 13.66 5.76
N THR A 137 1.30 14.63 4.90
CA THR A 137 1.40 16.03 5.30
C THR A 137 0.01 16.67 5.38
N LYS A 138 -0.42 17.06 6.58
CA LYS A 138 -1.68 17.77 6.78
C LYS A 138 -1.70 19.11 6.06
N GLY A 139 -2.82 19.43 5.43
CA GLY A 139 -3.00 20.69 4.72
C GLY A 139 -4.27 20.72 3.90
N LYS A 140 -4.52 21.85 3.23
CA LYS A 140 -5.63 21.95 2.27
C LYS A 140 -5.40 20.99 1.10
N PRO A 141 -6.46 20.39 0.53
CA PRO A 141 -6.33 19.55 -0.66
C PRO A 141 -5.45 20.21 -1.72
N CYS A 142 -4.57 19.42 -2.34
CA CYS A 142 -3.66 19.82 -3.42
C CYS A 142 -2.63 20.92 -3.11
N SER A 143 -2.58 21.44 -1.87
CA SER A 143 -1.64 22.52 -1.50
C SER A 143 -0.16 22.13 -1.64
N LYS A 144 0.13 20.83 -1.65
CA LYS A 144 1.48 20.26 -1.79
C LYS A 144 1.72 19.59 -3.15
N CYS A 145 0.75 19.60 -4.06
CA CYS A 145 0.98 19.18 -5.44
C CYS A 145 1.96 20.13 -6.13
N LYS A 146 2.77 19.63 -7.07
CA LYS A 146 3.83 20.36 -7.79
C LYS A 146 3.34 21.72 -8.33
N ASN A 147 2.13 21.73 -8.93
CA ASN A 147 1.52 22.93 -9.49
C ASN A 147 0.44 23.54 -8.60
N LYS A 148 0.28 23.09 -7.34
CA LYS A 148 -0.77 23.50 -6.40
C LYS A 148 -2.19 23.35 -6.99
N LYS A 149 -2.36 22.44 -7.96
CA LYS A 149 -3.64 22.14 -8.63
C LYS A 149 -4.08 20.72 -8.29
N CYS A 150 -5.39 20.54 -8.19
CA CYS A 150 -6.00 19.23 -8.05
C CYS A 150 -6.20 18.56 -9.42
N GLY A 151 -6.32 17.24 -9.41
CA GLY A 151 -6.70 16.47 -10.59
C GLY A 151 -8.14 16.76 -11.02
N SER A 152 -8.43 16.52 -12.30
CA SER A 152 -9.76 16.73 -12.89
C SER A 152 -10.78 15.68 -12.42
N VAL A 153 -10.33 14.43 -12.26
CA VAL A 153 -11.19 13.29 -11.89
C VAL A 153 -11.41 13.25 -10.36
N TYR A 154 -10.33 13.37 -9.60
CA TYR A 154 -10.37 13.36 -8.13
C TYR A 154 -9.94 14.72 -7.58
N LYS A 155 -10.94 15.56 -7.30
CA LYS A 155 -10.76 16.98 -6.97
C LYS A 155 -9.99 17.29 -5.68
N ASN A 156 -9.66 16.25 -4.88
CA ASN A 156 -8.89 16.40 -3.64
C ASN A 156 -7.50 15.71 -3.72
N LEU A 157 -7.15 15.14 -4.87
CA LEU A 157 -5.86 14.51 -5.13
C LEU A 157 -5.07 15.30 -6.15
N CYS A 158 -3.75 15.17 -6.13
CA CYS A 158 -2.88 15.72 -7.17
C CYS A 158 -3.21 15.09 -8.54
N PRO A 159 -2.90 15.76 -9.66
CA PRO A 159 -3.12 15.21 -10.99
C PRO A 159 -2.41 13.87 -11.20
N ALA A 160 -2.87 13.10 -12.19
CA ALA A 160 -2.27 11.79 -12.49
C ALA A 160 -0.84 11.87 -13.04
N ASP A 161 -0.41 13.01 -13.53
CA ASP A 161 0.95 13.30 -14.01
C ASP A 161 1.88 13.84 -12.91
N GLU A 162 1.41 13.91 -11.66
CA GLU A 162 2.25 14.26 -10.51
C GLU A 162 3.42 13.28 -10.41
N GLU A 163 4.63 13.81 -10.44
CA GLU A 163 5.86 13.04 -10.25
C GLU A 163 6.21 13.00 -8.77
N ILE A 164 6.35 11.81 -8.23
CA ILE A 164 6.76 11.57 -6.85
C ILE A 164 8.15 10.97 -6.83
N GLU A 165 9.01 11.51 -5.99
CA GLU A 165 10.32 10.96 -5.74
C GLU A 165 10.22 9.70 -4.87
N PRO A 166 10.50 8.50 -5.41
CA PRO A 166 10.30 7.24 -4.71
C PRO A 166 11.41 6.89 -3.71
N ILE A 167 12.46 7.72 -3.60
CA ILE A 167 13.59 7.48 -2.72
C ILE A 167 13.46 8.39 -1.49
N PRO A 168 13.39 7.82 -0.26
CA PRO A 168 13.39 8.60 0.97
C PRO A 168 14.60 9.52 1.09
N ASP A 169 14.40 10.74 1.57
CA ASP A 169 15.48 11.72 1.69
C ASP A 169 16.60 11.24 2.63
N ILE A 170 16.27 10.50 3.66
CA ILE A 170 17.25 9.88 4.55
C ILE A 170 18.18 8.93 3.81
N LEU A 171 17.68 8.21 2.81
CA LEU A 171 18.46 7.25 2.03
C LEU A 171 19.23 7.90 0.87
N LYS A 172 18.81 9.07 0.40
CA LYS A 172 19.58 9.87 -0.58
C LYS A 172 20.94 10.32 0.00
N LYS A 173 20.97 10.60 1.30
CA LYS A 173 22.22 10.97 2.00
C LYS A 173 23.23 9.84 2.04
N TRP A 174 22.75 8.59 2.23
CA TRP A 174 23.60 7.39 2.26
C TRP A 174 24.24 7.09 0.90
N ARG A 175 23.50 7.26 -0.20
CA ARG A 175 24.04 7.06 -1.56
C ARG A 175 25.12 8.06 -1.95
N LYS A 176 25.09 9.29 -1.39
CA LYS A 176 26.09 10.34 -1.64
C LYS A 176 27.38 10.18 -0.82
N GLY A 177 27.33 9.40 0.27
CA GLY A 177 28.50 9.15 1.14
C GLY A 177 29.26 7.86 0.85
N SER A 178 28.88 7.10 -0.21
CA SER A 178 29.48 5.81 -0.58
C SER A 178 30.30 5.89 -1.89
N THR A 179 30.72 7.10 -2.31
CA THR A 179 31.66 7.32 -3.42
C THR A 179 32.99 7.78 -2.90
#